data_a4cd4e35c13e00f789af40e2c829e7ce
#
_entry.id   a4cd4e35c13e00f789af40e2c829e7ce
#
_cell.length_a   1.000
_cell.length_b   1.000
_cell.length_c   1.000
_cell.angle_alpha   90.00
_cell.angle_beta   90.00
_cell.angle_gamma   90.00
#
_symmetry.space_group_name_H-M   'P 1'
#
loop_
_entity.id
_entity.type
_entity.pdbx_description
1 polymer ?
#
loop_
_entity_poly.entity_id
_entity_poly.type
_entity_poly.pdbx_seq_one_letter_code
_entity_poly.pdbx_strand_id
1 'polypeptide(L)'
;AYIAIDGPKSTAGYEPKLNQAGISGWMITYVSKTCKDPAKAIQLYTYLLSDEGQILTNYGVEGETYTINADGKYELTDAAKELQANDNDRFKKEMRLGEFIPFGHDRYKSLSDDAYPDSIKQMQEWGIGKLYPHFILENTDPETGSAEARAYSAIKTNWATTLVGMIRANDDAEFDSILESYRQFREENDWDAIVKVRNEKMAAN
;
A
#
# COMPACT_ATOMS: atom_id res chain seq x y z
N ALA A 1 -8.62 5.93 19.79
CA ALA A 1 -8.99 4.91 18.78
C ALA A 1 -9.32 5.62 17.47
N TYR A 2 -8.95 5.03 16.35
CA TYR A 2 -9.31 5.51 15.01
C TYR A 2 -10.48 4.67 14.52
N ILE A 3 -11.42 5.30 13.82
CA ILE A 3 -12.53 4.64 13.14
C ILE A 3 -12.51 5.01 11.67
N ALA A 4 -12.91 4.09 10.79
CA ALA A 4 -13.11 4.40 9.39
C ALA A 4 -14.41 5.21 9.22
N ILE A 5 -14.35 6.22 8.36
CA ILE A 5 -15.52 7.00 7.95
C ILE A 5 -15.66 6.94 6.42
N ASP A 6 -16.88 7.02 5.94
CA ASP A 6 -17.12 7.14 4.50
C ASP A 6 -16.48 8.42 3.97
N GLY A 7 -15.90 8.33 2.78
CA GLY A 7 -15.38 9.48 2.08
C GLY A 7 -16.51 10.46 1.70
N PRO A 8 -16.17 11.72 1.40
CA PRO A 8 -17.15 12.71 0.97
C PRO A 8 -17.83 12.26 -0.33
N LYS A 9 -19.14 12.41 -0.38
CA LYS A 9 -19.90 12.14 -1.61
C LYS A 9 -19.80 13.32 -2.56
N SER A 10 -19.63 13.02 -3.85
CA SER A 10 -19.67 14.06 -4.87
C SER A 10 -21.09 14.64 -5.02
N THR A 11 -21.21 15.97 -5.04
CA THR A 11 -22.47 16.65 -5.38
C THR A 11 -22.88 16.43 -6.84
N ALA A 12 -21.93 16.02 -7.70
CA ALA A 12 -22.19 15.65 -9.10
C ALA A 12 -22.74 14.22 -9.26
N GLY A 13 -22.99 13.51 -8.16
CA GLY A 13 -23.60 12.17 -8.18
C GLY A 13 -22.66 11.03 -8.57
N TYR A 14 -21.35 11.27 -8.59
CA TYR A 14 -20.38 10.20 -8.84
C TYR A 14 -20.26 9.25 -7.65
N GLU A 15 -20.31 7.96 -7.91
CA GLU A 15 -20.03 6.95 -6.92
C GLU A 15 -18.56 6.98 -6.50
N PRO A 16 -18.26 6.82 -5.21
CA PRO A 16 -16.88 6.80 -4.74
C PRO A 16 -16.13 5.60 -5.35
N LYS A 17 -14.96 5.89 -5.89
CA LYS A 17 -14.03 4.88 -6.42
C LYS A 17 -12.70 5.00 -5.69
N LEU A 18 -12.17 3.85 -5.28
CA LEU A 18 -10.87 3.75 -4.64
C LEU A 18 -9.87 3.12 -5.60
N ASN A 19 -8.69 3.70 -5.65
CA ASN A 19 -7.61 3.11 -6.40
C ASN A 19 -7.17 1.81 -5.73
N GLN A 20 -7.16 0.73 -6.50
CA GLN A 20 -6.47 -0.48 -6.08
C GLN A 20 -4.97 -0.29 -6.30
N ALA A 21 -4.14 -0.67 -5.34
CA ALA A 21 -2.71 -0.74 -5.56
C ALA A 21 -2.42 -1.75 -6.68
N GLY A 22 -1.59 -1.34 -7.65
CA GLY A 22 -1.16 -2.22 -8.73
C GLY A 22 -0.37 -3.42 -8.20
N ILE A 23 -0.29 -4.47 -9.00
CA ILE A 23 0.62 -5.59 -8.74
C ILE A 23 2.03 -5.11 -9.10
N SER A 24 2.71 -4.52 -8.14
CA SER A 24 4.08 -4.02 -8.29
C SER A 24 5.00 -4.62 -7.24
N GLY A 25 6.20 -5.02 -7.67
CA GLY A 25 7.27 -5.35 -6.73
C GLY A 25 7.78 -4.07 -6.08
N TRP A 26 8.01 -4.10 -4.78
CA TRP A 26 8.62 -2.99 -4.03
C TRP A 26 10.03 -3.33 -3.54
N MET A 27 10.41 -4.60 -3.63
CA MET A 27 11.73 -5.09 -3.23
C MET A 27 12.23 -6.16 -4.20
N ILE A 28 13.52 -6.09 -4.51
CA ILE A 28 14.21 -7.08 -5.34
C ILE A 28 15.32 -7.73 -4.50
N THR A 29 15.29 -9.05 -4.41
CA THR A 29 16.32 -9.81 -3.71
C THR A 29 17.29 -10.43 -4.71
N TYR A 30 18.58 -10.25 -4.49
CA TYR A 30 19.65 -10.79 -5.34
C TYR A 30 20.49 -11.82 -4.60
N VAL A 31 20.90 -12.87 -5.31
CA VAL A 31 21.97 -13.76 -4.86
C VAL A 31 23.28 -13.23 -5.42
N SER A 32 24.25 -12.91 -4.54
CA SER A 32 25.55 -12.40 -4.98
C SER A 32 26.27 -13.42 -5.86
N LYS A 33 26.99 -12.93 -6.90
CA LYS A 33 27.87 -13.78 -7.72
C LYS A 33 29.03 -14.44 -6.93
N THR A 34 29.32 -13.90 -5.74
CA THR A 34 30.32 -14.46 -4.82
C THR A 34 29.74 -15.41 -3.79
N CYS A 35 28.43 -15.70 -3.86
CA CYS A 35 27.79 -16.67 -2.98
C CYS A 35 28.44 -18.05 -3.17
N LYS A 36 28.87 -18.68 -2.08
CA LYS A 36 29.54 -20.00 -2.12
C LYS A 36 28.59 -21.11 -2.55
N ASP A 37 27.30 -21.00 -2.24
CA ASP A 37 26.28 -21.97 -2.58
C ASP A 37 24.99 -21.26 -2.99
N PRO A 38 24.90 -20.80 -4.24
CA PRO A 38 23.71 -20.10 -4.73
C PRO A 38 22.48 -21.00 -4.79
N ALA A 39 22.63 -22.31 -4.98
CA ALA A 39 21.53 -23.25 -5.00
C ALA A 39 20.86 -23.32 -3.61
N LYS A 40 21.66 -23.36 -2.54
CA LYS A 40 21.15 -23.35 -1.17
C LYS A 40 20.47 -22.03 -0.80
N ALA A 41 20.98 -20.91 -1.29
CA ALA A 41 20.32 -19.61 -1.11
C ALA A 41 18.94 -19.58 -1.78
N ILE A 42 18.83 -20.12 -3.00
CA ILE A 42 17.55 -20.23 -3.72
C ILE A 42 16.60 -21.21 -3.00
N GLN A 43 17.11 -22.34 -2.49
CA GLN A 43 16.31 -23.27 -1.69
C GLN A 43 15.71 -22.60 -0.45
N LEU A 44 16.48 -21.75 0.24
CA LEU A 44 15.97 -20.96 1.38
C LEU A 44 14.82 -20.05 0.94
N TYR A 45 14.97 -19.33 -0.16
CA TYR A 45 13.89 -18.45 -0.65
C TYR A 45 12.65 -19.24 -1.06
N THR A 46 12.85 -20.38 -1.74
CA THR A 46 11.75 -21.29 -2.11
C THR A 46 11.02 -21.80 -0.87
N TYR A 47 11.77 -22.16 0.18
CA TYR A 47 11.17 -22.57 1.46
C TYR A 47 10.38 -21.43 2.11
N LEU A 48 10.95 -20.22 2.19
CA LEU A 48 10.26 -19.07 2.78
C LEU A 48 8.96 -18.69 2.05
N LEU A 49 8.87 -18.99 0.75
CA LEU A 49 7.67 -18.78 -0.08
C LEU A 49 6.70 -19.96 -0.07
N SER A 50 7.08 -21.12 0.48
CA SER A 50 6.20 -22.27 0.60
C SER A 50 5.14 -22.08 1.69
N ASP A 51 4.06 -22.85 1.64
CA ASP A 51 3.02 -22.84 2.65
C ASP A 51 3.60 -23.08 4.07
N GLU A 52 4.50 -24.04 4.22
CA GLU A 52 5.17 -24.34 5.48
C GLU A 52 6.02 -23.16 5.97
N GLY A 53 6.86 -22.59 5.09
CA GLY A 53 7.70 -21.45 5.42
C GLY A 53 6.88 -20.20 5.78
N GLN A 54 5.77 -19.98 5.09
CA GLN A 54 4.85 -18.87 5.40
C GLN A 54 4.17 -19.05 6.75
N ILE A 55 3.70 -20.25 7.09
CA ILE A 55 3.10 -20.53 8.38
C ILE A 55 4.13 -20.37 9.49
N LEU A 56 5.32 -20.97 9.31
CA LEU A 56 6.39 -20.88 10.30
C LEU A 56 6.79 -19.42 10.58
N THR A 57 6.94 -18.60 9.54
CA THR A 57 7.40 -17.21 9.71
C THR A 57 6.33 -16.26 10.22
N ASN A 58 5.05 -16.53 9.96
CA ASN A 58 3.94 -15.70 10.45
C ASN A 58 3.42 -16.14 11.82
N TYR A 59 3.39 -17.44 12.09
CA TYR A 59 2.71 -18.01 13.28
C TYR A 59 3.65 -18.81 14.19
N GLY A 60 4.77 -19.31 13.70
CA GLY A 60 5.72 -20.10 14.47
C GLY A 60 5.39 -21.59 14.44
N VAL A 61 5.44 -22.25 15.60
CA VAL A 61 5.28 -23.70 15.75
C VAL A 61 3.93 -24.00 16.39
N GLU A 62 3.17 -24.91 15.77
CA GLU A 62 1.86 -25.33 16.29
C GLU A 62 1.99 -26.00 17.67
N GLY A 63 1.10 -25.63 18.57
CA GLY A 63 1.11 -26.10 19.97
C GLY A 63 2.07 -25.31 20.87
N GLU A 64 3.08 -24.66 20.35
CA GLU A 64 4.01 -23.80 21.09
C GLU A 64 3.63 -22.32 20.97
N THR A 65 3.60 -21.82 19.73
CA THR A 65 3.35 -20.40 19.45
C THR A 65 1.91 -20.13 19.08
N TYR A 66 1.30 -21.03 18.31
CA TYR A 66 -0.09 -20.90 17.85
C TYR A 66 -0.86 -22.22 17.95
N THR A 67 -2.18 -22.11 17.90
CA THR A 67 -3.14 -23.21 17.73
C THR A 67 -4.13 -22.88 16.64
N ILE A 68 -4.80 -23.88 16.10
CA ILE A 68 -5.90 -23.71 15.14
C ILE A 68 -7.21 -23.91 15.89
N ASN A 69 -8.08 -22.90 15.89
CA ASN A 69 -9.37 -22.94 16.56
C ASN A 69 -10.41 -23.75 15.78
N ALA A 70 -11.63 -23.89 16.34
CA ALA A 70 -12.72 -24.65 15.73
C ALA A 70 -13.16 -24.14 14.35
N ASP A 71 -12.95 -22.85 14.06
CA ASP A 71 -13.26 -22.21 12.79
C ASP A 71 -12.10 -22.29 11.78
N GLY A 72 -11.03 -23.02 12.12
CA GLY A 72 -9.84 -23.19 11.28
C GLY A 72 -8.92 -21.94 11.26
N LYS A 73 -9.08 -21.05 12.23
CA LYS A 73 -8.27 -19.84 12.35
C LYS A 73 -7.07 -20.04 13.25
N TYR A 74 -5.99 -19.38 12.90
CA TYR A 74 -4.72 -19.42 13.61
C TYR A 74 -4.73 -18.38 14.74
N GLU A 75 -4.52 -18.82 15.95
CA GLU A 75 -4.48 -17.96 17.15
C GLU A 75 -3.20 -18.23 17.94
N LEU A 76 -2.62 -17.16 18.50
CA LEU A 76 -1.52 -17.36 19.45
C LEU A 76 -1.99 -18.18 20.65
N THR A 77 -1.12 -19.05 21.15
CA THR A 77 -1.38 -19.76 22.42
C THR A 77 -1.51 -18.76 23.56
N ASP A 78 -2.19 -19.16 24.65
CA ASP A 78 -2.34 -18.28 25.82
C ASP A 78 -0.98 -17.87 26.39
N ALA A 79 0.01 -18.76 26.40
CA ALA A 79 1.36 -18.47 26.84
C ALA A 79 2.04 -17.43 25.93
N ALA A 80 1.85 -17.51 24.61
CA ALA A 80 2.38 -16.54 23.66
C ALA A 80 1.68 -15.17 23.80
N LYS A 81 0.35 -15.15 23.98
CA LYS A 81 -0.42 -13.91 24.27
C LYS A 81 0.02 -13.25 25.57
N GLU A 82 0.19 -14.05 26.63
CA GLU A 82 0.66 -13.55 27.93
C GLU A 82 2.07 -12.97 27.84
N LEU A 83 2.99 -13.65 27.15
CA LEU A 83 4.33 -13.14 26.91
C LEU A 83 4.30 -11.84 26.09
N GLN A 84 3.49 -11.76 25.04
CA GLN A 84 3.33 -10.56 24.23
C GLN A 84 2.80 -9.37 25.04
N ALA A 85 1.84 -9.62 25.93
CA ALA A 85 1.21 -8.58 26.75
C ALA A 85 2.14 -8.08 27.87
N ASN A 86 2.89 -8.97 28.52
CA ASN A 86 3.69 -8.65 29.70
C ASN A 86 5.14 -8.28 29.37
N ASP A 87 5.72 -8.87 28.31
CA ASP A 87 7.10 -8.61 27.88
C ASP A 87 7.21 -8.74 26.34
N ASN A 88 6.74 -7.72 25.66
CA ASN A 88 6.73 -7.68 24.20
C ASN A 88 8.15 -7.73 23.57
N ASP A 89 9.15 -7.21 24.27
CA ASP A 89 10.54 -7.26 23.79
C ASP A 89 11.09 -8.68 23.81
N ARG A 90 10.79 -9.42 24.87
CA ARG A 90 11.11 -10.84 24.99
C ARG A 90 10.31 -11.67 23.95
N PHE A 91 9.00 -11.39 23.78
CA PHE A 91 8.17 -12.02 22.77
C PHE A 91 8.79 -11.87 21.38
N LYS A 92 9.12 -10.66 20.95
CA LYS A 92 9.77 -10.40 19.65
C LYS A 92 11.10 -11.11 19.49
N LYS A 93 11.90 -11.15 20.58
CA LYS A 93 13.22 -11.76 20.57
C LYS A 93 13.19 -13.29 20.49
N GLU A 94 12.25 -13.91 21.17
CA GLU A 94 12.13 -15.37 21.25
C GLU A 94 11.28 -15.95 20.11
N MET A 95 10.14 -15.33 19.78
CA MET A 95 9.20 -15.87 18.79
C MET A 95 9.59 -15.53 17.36
N ARG A 96 10.25 -14.37 17.14
CA ARG A 96 10.73 -13.96 15.79
C ARG A 96 9.66 -13.93 14.69
N LEU A 97 8.40 -13.80 15.04
CA LEU A 97 7.32 -13.75 14.09
C LEU A 97 7.39 -12.48 13.24
N GLY A 98 7.19 -12.62 11.93
CA GLY A 98 7.22 -11.50 10.98
C GLY A 98 8.62 -10.99 10.60
N GLU A 99 9.70 -11.61 11.05
CA GLU A 99 11.08 -11.21 10.70
C GLU A 99 11.35 -11.29 9.19
N PHE A 100 10.67 -12.19 8.48
CA PHE A 100 10.79 -12.37 7.04
C PHE A 100 9.63 -11.72 6.26
N ILE A 101 9.07 -10.63 6.76
CA ILE A 101 8.00 -9.85 6.10
C ILE A 101 8.20 -9.65 4.59
N PRO A 102 9.42 -9.41 4.06
CA PRO A 102 9.64 -9.27 2.62
C PRO A 102 9.20 -10.47 1.78
N PHE A 103 9.14 -11.64 2.38
CA PHE A 103 8.66 -12.87 1.75
C PHE A 103 7.22 -13.21 2.16
N GLY A 104 6.62 -12.39 3.04
CA GLY A 104 5.27 -12.58 3.54
C GLY A 104 4.22 -12.40 2.45
N HIS A 105 3.17 -13.22 2.50
CA HIS A 105 2.03 -13.16 1.60
C HIS A 105 0.75 -12.93 2.39
N ASP A 106 -0.06 -11.95 1.98
CA ASP A 106 -1.27 -11.53 2.70
C ASP A 106 -2.30 -12.67 2.88
N ARG A 107 -2.32 -13.65 1.98
CA ARG A 107 -3.12 -14.87 2.11
C ARG A 107 -2.91 -15.56 3.47
N TYR A 108 -1.67 -15.62 3.96
CA TYR A 108 -1.37 -16.29 5.22
C TYR A 108 -1.68 -15.42 6.43
N LYS A 109 -1.57 -14.09 6.30
CA LYS A 109 -2.02 -13.16 7.35
C LYS A 109 -3.51 -13.27 7.61
N SER A 110 -4.31 -13.51 6.58
CA SER A 110 -5.77 -13.66 6.69
C SER A 110 -6.23 -14.97 7.37
N LEU A 111 -5.29 -15.87 7.68
CA LEU A 111 -5.60 -17.07 8.47
C LEU A 111 -5.91 -16.75 9.94
N SER A 112 -5.54 -15.56 10.44
CA SER A 112 -5.87 -15.09 11.77
C SER A 112 -6.85 -13.92 11.74
N ASP A 113 -7.84 -13.93 12.62
CA ASP A 113 -8.77 -12.82 12.78
C ASP A 113 -8.13 -11.62 13.51
N ASP A 114 -7.05 -11.86 14.26
CA ASP A 114 -6.30 -10.80 14.97
C ASP A 114 -5.23 -10.12 14.11
N ALA A 115 -5.09 -10.50 12.83
CA ALA A 115 -4.07 -9.96 11.94
C ALA A 115 -4.21 -8.44 11.71
N TYR A 116 -5.43 -7.91 11.84
CA TYR A 116 -5.71 -6.49 11.61
C TYR A 116 -6.55 -5.89 12.75
N PRO A 117 -6.22 -4.66 13.19
CA PRO A 117 -7.08 -3.90 14.10
C PRO A 117 -8.47 -3.65 13.50
N ASP A 118 -9.48 -3.46 14.34
CA ASP A 118 -10.87 -3.23 13.92
C ASP A 118 -11.01 -2.05 12.95
N SER A 119 -10.22 -0.99 13.14
CA SER A 119 -10.21 0.16 12.23
C SER A 119 -9.77 -0.20 10.81
N ILE A 120 -8.85 -1.15 10.66
CA ILE A 120 -8.42 -1.66 9.34
C ILE A 120 -9.48 -2.57 8.74
N LYS A 121 -10.10 -3.46 9.55
CA LYS A 121 -11.23 -4.29 9.11
C LYS A 121 -12.39 -3.43 8.59
N GLN A 122 -12.77 -2.38 9.32
CA GLN A 122 -13.79 -1.41 8.89
C GLN A 122 -13.42 -0.74 7.56
N MET A 123 -12.16 -0.33 7.37
CA MET A 123 -11.71 0.23 6.10
C MET A 123 -11.80 -0.77 4.94
N GLN A 124 -11.42 -2.03 5.19
CA GLN A 124 -11.52 -3.10 4.20
C GLN A 124 -12.98 -3.37 3.80
N GLU A 125 -13.87 -3.50 4.79
CA GLU A 125 -15.32 -3.66 4.57
C GLU A 125 -15.92 -2.50 3.79
N TRP A 126 -15.57 -1.27 4.18
CA TRP A 126 -16.02 -0.07 3.47
C TRP A 126 -15.51 -0.02 2.02
N GLY A 127 -14.32 -0.56 1.76
CA GLY A 127 -13.72 -0.64 0.43
C GLY A 127 -14.37 -1.66 -0.51
N ILE A 128 -15.15 -2.63 0.01
CA ILE A 128 -15.79 -3.66 -0.80
C ILE A 128 -16.69 -3.04 -1.87
N GLY A 129 -16.50 -3.43 -3.12
CA GLY A 129 -17.23 -2.92 -4.28
C GLY A 129 -16.83 -1.51 -4.76
N LYS A 130 -15.94 -0.82 -4.03
CA LYS A 130 -15.45 0.51 -4.40
C LYS A 130 -14.06 0.46 -5.04
N LEU A 131 -13.32 -0.64 -4.88
CA LEU A 131 -12.01 -0.83 -5.50
C LEU A 131 -12.15 -0.94 -7.03
N TYR A 132 -11.34 -0.18 -7.73
CA TYR A 132 -11.34 -0.16 -9.19
C TYR A 132 -9.92 -0.40 -9.70
N PRO A 133 -9.69 -1.48 -10.46
CA PRO A 133 -8.40 -1.70 -11.10
C PRO A 133 -8.21 -0.64 -12.18
N HIS A 134 -7.04 -0.01 -12.21
CA HIS A 134 -6.74 1.03 -13.19
C HIS A 134 -5.36 0.81 -13.82
N PHE A 135 -5.07 -0.42 -14.18
CA PHE A 135 -3.82 -0.78 -14.89
C PHE A 135 -3.56 0.09 -16.12
N ILE A 136 -4.62 0.51 -16.81
CA ILE A 136 -4.54 1.44 -17.92
C ILE A 136 -3.87 2.78 -17.56
N LEU A 137 -3.88 3.17 -16.29
CA LEU A 137 -3.23 4.40 -15.79
C LEU A 137 -1.78 4.19 -15.37
N GLU A 138 -1.31 2.95 -15.33
CA GLU A 138 0.06 2.66 -14.92
C GLU A 138 1.06 3.06 -16.01
N ASN A 139 2.22 3.55 -15.58
CA ASN A 139 3.31 3.97 -16.48
C ASN A 139 2.92 5.05 -17.51
N THR A 140 1.87 5.82 -17.23
CA THR A 140 1.41 6.90 -18.14
C THR A 140 2.17 8.20 -17.98
N ASP A 141 3.05 8.34 -17.00
CA ASP A 141 3.83 9.55 -16.79
C ASP A 141 4.76 9.82 -17.99
N PRO A 142 5.00 11.09 -18.35
CA PRO A 142 5.93 11.45 -19.40
C PRO A 142 7.34 10.88 -19.18
N GLU A 143 8.08 10.64 -20.26
CA GLU A 143 9.42 10.06 -20.19
C GLU A 143 10.39 10.95 -19.41
N THR A 144 11.19 10.32 -18.54
CA THR A 144 12.19 11.02 -17.75
C THR A 144 13.14 11.82 -18.64
N GLY A 145 13.30 13.11 -18.33
CA GLY A 145 14.16 14.02 -19.07
C GLY A 145 13.44 14.81 -20.18
N SER A 146 12.19 14.47 -20.54
CA SER A 146 11.38 15.24 -21.48
C SER A 146 10.96 16.61 -20.91
N ALA A 147 10.50 17.51 -21.76
CA ALA A 147 9.93 18.78 -21.33
C ALA A 147 8.67 18.57 -20.51
N GLU A 148 7.81 17.67 -20.98
CA GLU A 148 6.55 17.29 -20.33
C GLU A 148 6.78 16.69 -18.95
N ALA A 149 7.84 15.87 -18.75
CA ALA A 149 8.17 15.32 -17.44
C ALA A 149 8.59 16.40 -16.44
N ARG A 150 9.36 17.41 -16.90
CA ARG A 150 9.75 18.55 -16.04
C ARG A 150 8.53 19.40 -15.68
N ALA A 151 7.70 19.74 -16.65
CA ALA A 151 6.46 20.48 -16.46
C ALA A 151 5.50 19.74 -15.51
N TYR A 152 5.31 18.45 -15.72
CA TYR A 152 4.47 17.60 -14.86
C TYR A 152 4.98 17.54 -13.42
N SER A 153 6.30 17.46 -13.22
CA SER A 153 6.90 17.50 -11.89
C SER A 153 6.66 18.86 -11.20
N ALA A 154 6.80 19.97 -11.93
CA ALA A 154 6.51 21.32 -11.43
C ALA A 154 5.04 21.46 -11.01
N ILE A 155 4.11 20.98 -11.83
CA ILE A 155 2.67 20.99 -11.54
C ILE A 155 2.34 20.18 -10.30
N LYS A 156 2.90 18.96 -10.16
CA LYS A 156 2.70 18.12 -8.96
C LYS A 156 3.22 18.79 -7.69
N THR A 157 4.37 19.44 -7.77
CA THR A 157 4.95 20.16 -6.62
C THR A 157 4.11 21.38 -6.25
N ASN A 158 3.67 22.16 -7.23
CA ASN A 158 2.81 23.33 -7.03
C ASN A 158 1.45 22.91 -6.42
N TRP A 159 0.87 21.80 -6.88
CA TRP A 159 -0.39 21.27 -6.34
C TRP A 159 -0.35 21.06 -4.83
N ALA A 160 0.74 20.51 -4.28
CA ALA A 160 0.85 20.27 -2.85
C ALA A 160 0.73 21.57 -2.05
N THR A 161 1.36 22.64 -2.51
CA THR A 161 1.27 23.98 -1.88
C THR A 161 -0.10 24.59 -2.08
N THR A 162 -0.65 24.49 -3.29
CA THR A 162 -2.00 24.99 -3.64
C THR A 162 -3.07 24.36 -2.75
N LEU A 163 -3.05 23.02 -2.61
CA LEU A 163 -4.01 22.29 -1.77
C LEU A 163 -3.98 22.78 -0.33
N VAL A 164 -2.79 22.96 0.26
CA VAL A 164 -2.65 23.50 1.61
C VAL A 164 -3.18 24.93 1.69
N GLY A 165 -2.93 25.76 0.68
CA GLY A 165 -3.46 27.12 0.58
C GLY A 165 -4.99 27.12 0.56
N MET A 166 -5.59 26.31 -0.30
CA MET A 166 -7.06 26.19 -0.39
C MET A 166 -7.72 25.71 0.92
N ILE A 167 -7.11 24.71 1.58
CA ILE A 167 -7.62 24.22 2.88
C ILE A 167 -7.56 25.30 3.97
N ARG A 168 -6.60 26.24 3.87
CA ARG A 168 -6.39 27.32 4.83
C ARG A 168 -7.03 28.65 4.43
N ALA A 169 -7.70 28.70 3.29
CA ALA A 169 -8.38 29.91 2.82
C ALA A 169 -9.40 30.40 3.86
N ASN A 170 -9.43 31.71 4.08
CA ASN A 170 -10.31 32.32 5.07
C ASN A 170 -11.75 32.45 4.56
N ASP A 171 -11.94 32.49 3.25
CA ASP A 171 -13.23 32.60 2.59
C ASP A 171 -13.18 32.02 1.16
N ASP A 172 -14.35 31.97 0.51
CA ASP A 172 -14.51 31.43 -0.83
C ASP A 172 -13.75 32.25 -1.88
N ALA A 173 -13.62 33.56 -1.70
CA ALA A 173 -12.89 34.41 -2.64
C ALA A 173 -11.38 34.12 -2.64
N GLU A 174 -10.81 33.91 -1.47
CA GLU A 174 -9.41 33.49 -1.33
C GLU A 174 -9.20 32.07 -1.90
N PHE A 175 -10.11 31.14 -1.61
CA PHE A 175 -10.10 29.80 -2.20
C PHE A 175 -10.13 29.84 -3.73
N ASP A 176 -11.06 30.58 -4.32
CA ASP A 176 -11.20 30.71 -5.77
C ASP A 176 -9.98 31.36 -6.42
N SER A 177 -9.39 32.36 -5.77
CA SER A 177 -8.18 33.03 -6.25
C SER A 177 -6.99 32.06 -6.28
N ILE A 178 -6.83 31.23 -5.27
CA ILE A 178 -5.76 30.21 -5.21
C ILE A 178 -5.98 29.15 -6.31
N LEU A 179 -7.22 28.69 -6.48
CA LEU A 179 -7.56 27.72 -7.51
C LEU A 179 -7.31 28.26 -8.92
N GLU A 180 -7.68 29.51 -9.18
CA GLU A 180 -7.44 30.15 -10.47
C GLU A 180 -5.96 30.34 -10.77
N SER A 181 -5.18 30.74 -9.78
CA SER A 181 -3.72 30.82 -9.89
C SER A 181 -3.09 29.46 -10.26
N TYR A 182 -3.63 28.37 -9.73
CA TYR A 182 -3.19 27.02 -10.08
C TYR A 182 -3.60 26.62 -11.52
N ARG A 183 -4.79 27.01 -11.98
CA ARG A 183 -5.22 26.79 -13.37
C ARG A 183 -4.28 27.49 -14.35
N GLN A 184 -3.96 28.75 -14.10
CA GLN A 184 -3.01 29.51 -14.91
C GLN A 184 -1.63 28.86 -14.91
N PHE A 185 -1.14 28.44 -13.73
CA PHE A 185 0.14 27.74 -13.64
C PHE A 185 0.18 26.45 -14.47
N ARG A 186 -0.92 25.70 -14.54
CA ARG A 186 -1.03 24.50 -15.38
C ARG A 186 -0.96 24.87 -16.86
N GLU A 187 -1.66 25.92 -17.29
CA GLU A 187 -1.63 26.41 -18.69
C GLU A 187 -0.21 26.85 -19.08
N GLU A 188 0.46 27.64 -18.24
CA GLU A 188 1.85 28.06 -18.43
C GLU A 188 2.86 26.90 -18.53
N ASN A 189 2.54 25.78 -17.95
CA ASN A 189 3.33 24.54 -17.99
C ASN A 189 2.79 23.51 -19.00
N ASP A 190 2.07 23.96 -20.03
CA ASP A 190 1.62 23.16 -21.17
C ASP A 190 0.89 21.85 -20.74
N TRP A 191 -0.09 22.00 -19.86
CA TRP A 191 -0.86 20.87 -19.32
C TRP A 191 -1.47 19.99 -20.42
N ASP A 192 -1.90 20.58 -21.52
CA ASP A 192 -2.53 19.87 -22.63
C ASP A 192 -1.55 18.90 -23.31
N ALA A 193 -0.28 19.30 -23.46
CA ALA A 193 0.75 18.40 -23.97
C ALA A 193 1.00 17.22 -23.03
N ILE A 194 1.01 17.46 -21.72
CA ILE A 194 1.13 16.40 -20.72
C ILE A 194 -0.05 15.42 -20.81
N VAL A 195 -1.28 15.95 -20.88
CA VAL A 195 -2.50 15.14 -21.01
C VAL A 195 -2.48 14.30 -22.29
N LYS A 196 -2.03 14.89 -23.40
CA LYS A 196 -1.89 14.17 -24.68
C LYS A 196 -0.94 12.97 -24.54
N VAL A 197 0.27 13.17 -24.02
CA VAL A 197 1.25 12.11 -23.81
C VAL A 197 0.69 11.00 -22.92
N ARG A 198 0.01 11.36 -21.83
CA ARG A 198 -0.58 10.40 -20.92
C ARG A 198 -1.71 9.60 -21.56
N ASN A 199 -2.56 10.23 -22.36
CA ASN A 199 -3.64 9.56 -23.08
C ASN A 199 -3.10 8.60 -24.15
N GLU A 200 -2.04 8.98 -24.86
CA GLU A 200 -1.36 8.10 -25.83
C GLU A 200 -0.81 6.84 -25.15
N LYS A 201 -0.18 7.00 -23.99
CA LYS A 201 0.32 5.87 -23.19
C LYS A 201 -0.81 5.00 -22.62
N MET A 202 -1.89 5.61 -22.15
CA MET A 202 -3.09 4.87 -21.71
C MET A 202 -3.70 4.05 -22.84
N ALA A 203 -3.70 4.55 -24.07
CA ALA A 203 -4.23 3.82 -25.22
C ALA A 203 -3.33 2.65 -25.66
N ALA A 204 -2.07 2.63 -25.21
CA ALA A 204 -1.10 1.58 -25.50
C ALA A 204 -1.05 0.48 -24.42
N ASN A 205 -1.62 0.72 -23.22
CA ASN A 205 -1.73 -0.22 -22.12
C ASN A 205 -2.92 -1.17 -22.31
#